data_9726566521dc2116b2c67f6de725f28f
#
_entry.id   9726566521dc2116b2c67f6de725f28f
#
_cell.length_a   1.000
_cell.length_b   1.000
_cell.length_c   1.000
_cell.angle_alpha   90.00
_cell.angle_beta   90.00
_cell.angle_gamma   90.00
#
_symmetry.space_group_name_H-M   'P 1'
#
loop_
_entity.id
_entity.type
_entity.pdbx_description
1 polymer ?
#
loop_
_entity_poly.entity_id
_entity_poly.type
_entity_poly.pdbx_seq_one_letter_code
_entity_poly.pdbx_strand_id
1 'polypeptide(L)'
;MLEELNGDFLQWLRGFYYVAKTGSIRKAAEFMHRNPSTISYQIRALEQELNTVLFDRYKKTLRITPEGKKLLSWTITTFETLQSMRSAVGTQGESLQGQARMASTLPFAALGTPVIASFLKEYPNVDLQIIRALPSDVETAVREARVDFGLTGLPRLPDDLHMDVLFKSRPLLVVHRDHPWYIPPVPTLEDLQKLPFISFLPRQEFQNRDPFFGEGAAALDYRRNTVLKVNNFHLILRFVLQNVGVAVLDELSLKASVFGADWSPLTSYPLDHLLPNMLYGIVLRRRKLLSPQARTLLERLREHFIGLQLPADITGKSRE
;
A
#
# COMPACT_ATOMS: atom_id res chain seq x y z
N MET A 1 16.53 21.67 -27.44
CA MET A 1 15.74 20.73 -26.61
C MET A 1 14.44 21.34 -26.09
N LEU A 2 14.40 22.60 -25.63
CA LEU A 2 13.13 23.25 -25.21
C LEU A 2 12.37 23.85 -26.43
N GLU A 3 13.04 24.11 -27.53
CA GLU A 3 12.46 24.65 -28.78
C GLU A 3 11.63 23.60 -29.55
N GLU A 4 11.80 22.31 -29.25
CA GLU A 4 11.11 21.21 -29.93
C GLU A 4 9.74 20.86 -29.31
N LEU A 5 9.41 21.39 -28.09
CA LEU A 5 8.12 21.19 -27.47
C LEU A 5 7.17 22.34 -27.80
N ASN A 6 6.02 22.03 -28.41
CA ASN A 6 4.97 23.00 -28.62
C ASN A 6 4.57 23.66 -27.30
N GLY A 7 4.38 24.97 -27.26
CA GLY A 7 4.02 25.71 -26.03
C GLY A 7 2.75 25.22 -25.35
N ASP A 8 1.86 24.54 -26.08
CA ASP A 8 0.62 23.97 -25.55
C ASP A 8 0.74 22.54 -25.02
N PHE A 9 1.91 21.90 -25.16
CA PHE A 9 2.12 20.50 -24.82
C PHE A 9 1.70 20.14 -23.37
N LEU A 10 1.99 21.00 -22.39
CA LEU A 10 1.57 20.82 -21.02
C LEU A 10 0.03 20.90 -20.84
N GLN A 11 -0.65 21.71 -21.64
CA GLN A 11 -2.11 21.76 -21.63
C GLN A 11 -2.70 20.48 -22.24
N TRP A 12 -2.10 19.94 -23.30
CA TRP A 12 -2.52 18.68 -23.89
C TRP A 12 -2.31 17.51 -22.92
N LEU A 13 -1.16 17.45 -22.24
CA LEU A 13 -0.91 16.47 -21.17
C LEU A 13 -1.94 16.57 -20.03
N ARG A 14 -2.34 17.79 -19.66
CA ARG A 14 -3.38 18.00 -18.66
C ARG A 14 -4.74 17.46 -19.12
N GLY A 15 -5.13 17.76 -20.36
CA GLY A 15 -6.35 17.20 -20.96
C GLY A 15 -6.31 15.68 -20.99
N PHE A 16 -5.21 15.11 -21.45
CA PHE A 16 -4.96 13.68 -21.48
C PHE A 16 -5.10 13.03 -20.10
N TYR A 17 -4.47 13.60 -19.07
CA TYR A 17 -4.57 13.11 -17.68
C TYR A 17 -6.02 13.00 -17.20
N TYR A 18 -6.82 14.05 -17.38
CA TYR A 18 -8.21 14.03 -16.93
C TYR A 18 -9.09 13.08 -17.74
N VAL A 19 -8.83 12.90 -19.03
CA VAL A 19 -9.53 11.92 -19.85
C VAL A 19 -9.18 10.50 -19.40
N ALA A 20 -7.91 10.22 -19.16
CA ALA A 20 -7.46 8.92 -18.64
C ALA A 20 -8.07 8.60 -17.27
N LYS A 21 -8.16 9.60 -16.39
CA LYS A 21 -8.72 9.46 -15.03
C LYS A 21 -10.23 9.23 -15.03
N THR A 22 -10.98 9.90 -15.92
CA THR A 22 -12.44 9.87 -15.94
C THR A 22 -13.04 8.85 -16.91
N GLY A 23 -12.22 8.34 -17.84
CA GLY A 23 -12.66 7.46 -18.93
C GLY A 23 -13.60 8.16 -19.93
N SER A 24 -13.70 9.50 -19.90
CA SER A 24 -14.68 10.26 -20.70
C SER A 24 -14.21 11.67 -20.99
N ILE A 25 -14.20 12.05 -22.27
CA ILE A 25 -13.90 13.43 -22.71
C ILE A 25 -14.90 14.43 -22.08
N ARG A 26 -16.17 14.08 -22.01
CA ARG A 26 -17.20 14.97 -21.44
C ARG A 26 -16.98 15.21 -19.94
N LYS A 27 -16.76 14.15 -19.15
CA LYS A 27 -16.47 14.28 -17.72
C LYS A 27 -15.16 15.05 -17.46
N ALA A 28 -14.13 14.81 -18.27
CA ALA A 28 -12.89 15.56 -18.19
C ALA A 28 -13.10 17.05 -18.47
N ALA A 29 -13.91 17.39 -19.49
CA ALA A 29 -14.24 18.77 -19.83
C ALA A 29 -15.02 19.46 -18.70
N GLU A 30 -16.02 18.80 -18.12
CA GLU A 30 -16.79 19.28 -16.97
C GLU A 30 -15.82 19.57 -15.78
N PHE A 31 -14.93 18.63 -15.46
CA PHE A 31 -13.98 18.77 -14.36
C PHE A 31 -12.98 19.93 -14.58
N MET A 32 -12.59 20.16 -15.84
CA MET A 32 -11.63 21.22 -16.21
C MET A 32 -12.29 22.57 -16.50
N HIS A 33 -13.63 22.66 -16.42
CA HIS A 33 -14.41 23.84 -16.84
C HIS A 33 -14.08 24.27 -18.25
N ARG A 34 -14.03 23.31 -19.20
CA ARG A 34 -13.73 23.49 -20.62
C ARG A 34 -14.79 22.85 -21.50
N ASN A 35 -14.78 23.20 -22.78
CA ASN A 35 -15.66 22.56 -23.77
C ASN A 35 -15.15 21.17 -24.15
N PRO A 36 -15.99 20.16 -24.36
CA PRO A 36 -15.60 18.83 -24.81
C PRO A 36 -14.80 18.85 -26.14
N SER A 37 -15.10 19.77 -27.03
CA SER A 37 -14.35 19.98 -28.28
C SER A 37 -12.89 20.37 -28.05
N THR A 38 -12.63 21.22 -27.05
CA THR A 38 -11.29 21.64 -26.65
C THR A 38 -10.49 20.45 -26.14
N ILE A 39 -11.08 19.63 -25.26
CA ILE A 39 -10.40 18.43 -24.75
C ILE A 39 -10.16 17.41 -25.87
N SER A 40 -11.14 17.22 -26.76
CA SER A 40 -10.97 16.35 -27.93
C SER A 40 -9.85 16.83 -28.88
N TYR A 41 -9.72 18.13 -29.06
CA TYR A 41 -8.60 18.73 -29.80
C TYR A 41 -7.25 18.47 -29.12
N GLN A 42 -7.16 18.72 -27.80
CA GLN A 42 -5.94 18.49 -27.03
C GLN A 42 -5.45 17.04 -27.10
N ILE A 43 -6.38 16.08 -27.02
CA ILE A 43 -6.02 14.65 -27.17
C ILE A 43 -5.47 14.38 -28.57
N ARG A 44 -6.17 14.85 -29.62
CA ARG A 44 -5.71 14.63 -31.01
C ARG A 44 -4.37 15.30 -31.28
N ALA A 45 -4.17 16.53 -30.80
CA ALA A 45 -2.91 17.25 -30.93
C ALA A 45 -1.74 16.49 -30.25
N LEU A 46 -2.00 15.95 -29.04
CA LEU A 46 -1.02 15.14 -28.32
C LEU A 46 -0.71 13.81 -29.04
N GLU A 47 -1.73 13.14 -29.58
CA GLU A 47 -1.56 11.90 -30.35
C GLU A 47 -0.76 12.14 -31.65
N GLN A 48 -1.00 13.28 -32.33
CA GLN A 48 -0.26 13.70 -33.52
C GLN A 48 1.19 14.04 -33.17
N GLU A 49 1.43 14.81 -32.12
CA GLU A 49 2.77 15.21 -31.66
C GLU A 49 3.63 13.98 -31.30
N LEU A 50 3.03 13.01 -30.65
CA LEU A 50 3.70 11.77 -30.23
C LEU A 50 3.65 10.66 -31.30
N ASN A 51 2.99 10.92 -32.43
CA ASN A 51 2.72 9.92 -33.47
C ASN A 51 2.23 8.58 -32.90
N THR A 52 1.28 8.64 -31.97
CA THR A 52 0.84 7.48 -31.19
C THR A 52 -0.61 7.63 -30.76
N VAL A 53 -1.40 6.54 -30.85
CA VAL A 53 -2.78 6.49 -30.36
C VAL A 53 -2.77 6.23 -28.85
N LEU A 54 -3.37 7.13 -28.09
CA LEU A 54 -3.41 7.06 -26.62
C LEU A 54 -4.72 6.49 -26.09
N PHE A 55 -5.80 6.59 -26.88
CA PHE A 55 -7.11 6.06 -26.52
C PHE A 55 -7.76 5.32 -27.69
N ASP A 56 -8.28 4.14 -27.40
CA ASP A 56 -9.10 3.34 -28.31
C ASP A 56 -10.58 3.54 -28.02
N ARG A 57 -11.39 3.50 -29.09
CA ARG A 57 -12.86 3.44 -28.97
C ARG A 57 -13.33 2.01 -29.12
N TYR A 58 -13.74 1.42 -28.02
CA TYR A 58 -14.36 0.10 -28.02
C TYR A 58 -15.82 0.17 -27.57
N LYS A 59 -16.77 -0.23 -28.45
CA LYS A 59 -18.23 -0.26 -28.14
C LYS A 59 -18.75 0.99 -27.42
N LYS A 60 -18.44 2.19 -27.92
CA LYS A 60 -18.80 3.51 -27.33
C LYS A 60 -18.09 3.88 -26.02
N THR A 61 -17.16 3.07 -25.52
CA THR A 61 -16.32 3.42 -24.37
C THR A 61 -14.92 3.82 -24.82
N LEU A 62 -14.36 4.83 -24.16
CA LEU A 62 -12.99 5.27 -24.37
C LEU A 62 -12.08 4.46 -23.45
N ARG A 63 -11.09 3.76 -24.03
CA ARG A 63 -10.11 2.96 -23.27
C ARG A 63 -8.71 3.46 -23.55
N ILE A 64 -7.91 3.57 -22.50
CA ILE A 64 -6.50 3.93 -22.61
C ILE A 64 -5.70 2.77 -23.20
N THR A 65 -4.85 3.07 -24.20
CA THR A 65 -3.95 2.09 -24.83
C THR A 65 -2.76 1.75 -23.93
N PRO A 66 -1.96 0.69 -24.23
CA PRO A 66 -0.70 0.44 -23.55
C PRO A 66 0.26 1.63 -23.58
N GLU A 67 0.37 2.31 -24.72
CA GLU A 67 1.16 3.53 -24.93
C GLU A 67 0.61 4.68 -24.08
N GLY A 68 -0.72 4.85 -24.06
CA GLY A 68 -1.39 5.81 -23.19
C GLY A 68 -1.09 5.55 -21.71
N LYS A 69 -1.06 4.31 -21.25
CA LYS A 69 -0.68 3.97 -19.86
C LYS A 69 0.76 4.37 -19.55
N LYS A 70 1.70 4.15 -20.49
CA LYS A 70 3.08 4.60 -20.33
C LYS A 70 3.15 6.11 -20.24
N LEU A 71 2.47 6.83 -21.15
CA LEU A 71 2.43 8.29 -21.13
C LEU A 71 1.77 8.81 -19.84
N LEU A 72 0.72 8.15 -19.33
CA LEU A 72 0.05 8.56 -18.11
C LEU A 72 1.02 8.59 -16.91
N SER A 73 1.88 7.59 -16.79
CA SER A 73 2.88 7.56 -15.71
C SER A 73 3.86 8.75 -15.82
N TRP A 74 4.33 9.07 -17.02
CA TRP A 74 5.19 10.22 -17.26
C TRP A 74 4.46 11.55 -17.03
N THR A 75 3.23 11.66 -17.50
CA THR A 75 2.38 12.85 -17.31
C THR A 75 2.21 13.17 -15.82
N ILE A 76 1.91 12.16 -15.01
CA ILE A 76 1.77 12.32 -13.55
C ILE A 76 3.08 12.81 -12.94
N THR A 77 4.20 12.17 -13.27
CA THR A 77 5.53 12.58 -12.79
C THR A 77 5.86 14.02 -13.17
N THR A 78 5.54 14.44 -14.41
CA THR A 78 5.76 15.82 -14.88
C THR A 78 4.97 16.82 -14.05
N PHE A 79 3.68 16.60 -13.83
CA PHE A 79 2.86 17.52 -13.03
C PHE A 79 3.27 17.55 -11.56
N GLU A 80 3.67 16.42 -10.99
CA GLU A 80 4.22 16.36 -9.63
C GLU A 80 5.54 17.16 -9.52
N THR A 81 6.40 17.04 -10.53
CA THR A 81 7.65 17.83 -10.60
C THR A 81 7.35 19.33 -10.66
N LEU A 82 6.42 19.76 -11.52
CA LEU A 82 6.00 21.15 -11.60
C LEU A 82 5.40 21.67 -10.29
N GLN A 83 4.61 20.84 -9.61
CA GLN A 83 4.05 21.18 -8.29
C GLN A 83 5.16 21.30 -7.24
N SER A 84 6.12 20.39 -7.24
CA SER A 84 7.29 20.43 -6.33
C SER A 84 8.16 21.67 -6.59
N MET A 85 8.36 22.05 -7.85
CA MET A 85 9.06 23.29 -8.21
C MET A 85 8.34 24.53 -7.67
N ARG A 86 7.00 24.61 -7.83
CA ARG A 86 6.22 25.72 -7.27
C ARG A 86 6.38 25.83 -5.74
N SER A 87 6.34 24.68 -5.05
CA SER A 87 6.50 24.63 -3.61
C SER A 87 7.93 24.97 -3.16
N ALA A 88 8.95 24.64 -3.97
CA ALA A 88 10.35 24.94 -3.65
C ALA A 88 10.73 26.41 -3.87
N VAL A 89 10.06 27.10 -4.81
CA VAL A 89 10.29 28.53 -5.12
C VAL A 89 9.38 29.44 -4.30
N GLY A 90 8.26 28.93 -3.76
CA GLY A 90 7.40 29.63 -2.83
C GLY A 90 8.11 29.80 -1.49
N THR A 91 8.17 31.04 -1.01
CA THR A 91 8.74 31.64 0.20
C THR A 91 9.31 30.67 1.25
N GLN A 92 10.62 30.79 1.49
CA GLN A 92 11.30 30.30 2.70
C GLN A 92 10.64 30.94 3.92
N GLY A 93 9.91 30.14 4.72
CA GLY A 93 9.34 30.56 6.00
C GLY A 93 7.84 30.32 6.17
N GLU A 94 7.10 29.90 5.17
CA GLU A 94 5.68 29.56 5.33
C GLU A 94 5.50 28.11 5.84
N SER A 95 4.57 27.95 6.78
CA SER A 95 4.09 26.65 7.26
C SER A 95 3.76 25.72 6.09
N LEU A 96 4.12 24.44 6.19
CA LEU A 96 3.76 23.45 5.17
C LEU A 96 2.26 23.47 4.92
N GLN A 97 1.86 23.42 3.64
CA GLN A 97 0.46 23.49 3.22
C GLN A 97 0.24 22.64 1.96
N GLY A 98 -1.04 22.37 1.67
CA GLY A 98 -1.45 21.58 0.51
C GLY A 98 -1.63 20.11 0.83
N GLN A 99 -1.77 19.27 -0.20
CA GLN A 99 -2.21 17.90 -0.06
C GLN A 99 -1.02 16.93 0.03
N ALA A 100 -1.11 15.98 0.97
CA ALA A 100 -0.29 14.79 1.03
C ALA A 100 -1.20 13.54 1.04
N ARG A 101 -0.82 12.50 0.30
CA ARG A 101 -1.61 11.27 0.20
C ARG A 101 -0.74 10.06 0.48
N MET A 102 -1.21 9.18 1.35
CA MET A 102 -0.53 7.91 1.61
C MET A 102 -1.52 6.74 1.59
N ALA A 103 -1.04 5.59 1.18
CA ALA A 103 -1.74 4.33 1.38
C ALA A 103 -1.02 3.51 2.45
N SER A 104 -1.78 2.81 3.30
CA SER A 104 -1.17 2.01 4.35
C SER A 104 -1.97 0.76 4.65
N THR A 105 -1.27 -0.32 5.01
CA THR A 105 -1.90 -1.43 5.71
C THR A 105 -2.29 -0.99 7.11
N LEU A 106 -3.35 -1.60 7.66
CA LEU A 106 -3.89 -1.18 8.96
C LEU A 106 -2.86 -1.25 10.10
N PRO A 107 -2.06 -2.33 10.24
CA PRO A 107 -1.06 -2.41 11.29
C PRO A 107 -0.06 -1.25 11.25
N PHE A 108 0.40 -0.91 10.06
CA PHE A 108 1.39 0.13 9.87
C PHE A 108 0.82 1.53 10.11
N ALA A 109 -0.41 1.79 9.62
CA ALA A 109 -1.10 3.06 9.89
C ALA A 109 -1.33 3.28 11.39
N ALA A 110 -1.76 2.22 12.09
CA ALA A 110 -2.03 2.29 13.53
C ALA A 110 -0.78 2.68 14.34
N LEU A 111 0.36 2.06 14.04
CA LEU A 111 1.64 2.37 14.69
C LEU A 111 2.17 3.76 14.33
N GLY A 112 1.86 4.27 13.14
CA GLY A 112 2.23 5.63 12.69
C GLY A 112 1.36 6.74 13.26
N THR A 113 0.22 6.41 13.90
CA THR A 113 -0.75 7.41 14.39
C THR A 113 -0.15 8.50 15.27
N PRO A 114 0.74 8.23 16.25
CA PRO A 114 1.32 9.29 17.09
C PRO A 114 2.11 10.33 16.27
N VAL A 115 2.90 9.87 15.30
CA VAL A 115 3.69 10.74 14.41
C VAL A 115 2.80 11.55 13.50
N ILE A 116 1.80 10.91 12.89
CA ILE A 116 0.83 11.58 12.01
C ILE A 116 0.06 12.65 12.79
N ALA A 117 -0.39 12.35 14.01
CA ALA A 117 -1.09 13.29 14.85
C ALA A 117 -0.20 14.48 15.24
N SER A 118 1.06 14.26 15.59
CA SER A 118 2.03 15.33 15.87
C SER A 118 2.27 16.21 14.64
N PHE A 119 2.47 15.59 13.48
CA PHE A 119 2.65 16.30 12.21
C PHE A 119 1.47 17.19 11.86
N LEU A 120 0.23 16.72 11.98
CA LEU A 120 -0.97 17.52 11.69
C LEU A 120 -1.20 18.65 12.68
N LYS A 121 -0.79 18.50 13.95
CA LYS A 121 -0.84 19.58 14.94
C LYS A 121 0.15 20.69 14.61
N GLU A 122 1.34 20.34 14.11
CA GLU A 122 2.38 21.31 13.74
C GLU A 122 2.08 22.00 12.40
N TYR A 123 1.45 21.26 11.45
CA TYR A 123 1.13 21.75 10.12
C TYR A 123 -0.38 21.68 9.82
N PRO A 124 -1.20 22.53 10.44
CA PRO A 124 -2.67 22.46 10.35
C PRO A 124 -3.23 22.76 8.94
N ASN A 125 -2.41 23.36 8.06
CA ASN A 125 -2.79 23.67 6.68
C ASN A 125 -2.48 22.53 5.69
N VAL A 126 -2.02 21.37 6.16
CA VAL A 126 -1.81 20.17 5.34
C VAL A 126 -3.09 19.35 5.31
N ASP A 127 -3.61 19.10 4.09
CA ASP A 127 -4.69 18.14 3.85
C ASP A 127 -4.06 16.74 3.65
N LEU A 128 -4.08 15.92 4.70
CA LEU A 128 -3.54 14.56 4.66
C LEU A 128 -4.64 13.53 4.40
N GLN A 129 -4.47 12.77 3.32
CA GLN A 129 -5.35 11.65 3.00
C GLN A 129 -4.64 10.32 3.24
N ILE A 130 -5.25 9.46 4.05
CA ILE A 130 -4.76 8.12 4.36
C ILE A 130 -5.74 7.09 3.81
N ILE A 131 -5.28 6.29 2.85
CA ILE A 131 -6.07 5.21 2.26
C ILE A 131 -5.66 3.90 2.93
N ARG A 132 -6.59 3.29 3.68
CA ARG A 132 -6.39 1.93 4.17
C ARG A 132 -6.51 0.94 3.01
N ALA A 133 -5.51 0.08 2.85
CA ALA A 133 -5.45 -0.87 1.75
C ALA A 133 -4.77 -2.19 2.16
N LEU A 134 -4.97 -3.24 1.36
CA LEU A 134 -4.18 -4.47 1.45
C LEU A 134 -2.79 -4.25 0.82
N PRO A 135 -1.78 -5.07 1.12
CA PRO A 135 -0.42 -4.89 0.59
C PRO A 135 -0.36 -4.69 -0.92
N SER A 136 -1.02 -5.52 -1.70
CA SER A 136 -1.08 -5.41 -3.17
C SER A 136 -1.78 -4.14 -3.66
N ASP A 137 -2.80 -3.67 -2.93
CA ASP A 137 -3.52 -2.45 -3.26
C ASP A 137 -2.67 -1.20 -2.93
N VAL A 138 -1.83 -1.27 -1.86
CA VAL A 138 -0.84 -0.22 -1.55
C VAL A 138 0.17 -0.09 -2.70
N GLU A 139 0.76 -1.22 -3.16
CA GLU A 139 1.66 -1.20 -4.32
C GLU A 139 0.99 -0.59 -5.55
N THR A 140 -0.23 -1.02 -5.86
CA THR A 140 -1.00 -0.52 -7.00
C THR A 140 -1.29 0.98 -6.87
N ALA A 141 -1.68 1.46 -5.69
CA ALA A 141 -1.94 2.87 -5.45
C ALA A 141 -0.69 3.74 -5.64
N VAL A 142 0.48 3.25 -5.22
CA VAL A 142 1.77 3.91 -5.44
C VAL A 142 2.14 3.90 -6.93
N ARG A 143 2.04 2.75 -7.59
CA ARG A 143 2.35 2.57 -9.01
C ARG A 143 1.51 3.46 -9.91
N GLU A 144 0.22 3.55 -9.64
CA GLU A 144 -0.74 4.37 -10.38
C GLU A 144 -0.76 5.84 -9.93
N ALA A 145 0.15 6.24 -9.06
CA ALA A 145 0.23 7.61 -8.54
C ALA A 145 -1.04 8.14 -7.86
N ARG A 146 -1.86 7.25 -7.32
CA ARG A 146 -3.02 7.63 -6.52
C ARG A 146 -2.62 8.20 -5.16
N VAL A 147 -1.41 7.83 -4.70
CA VAL A 147 -0.80 8.30 -3.45
C VAL A 147 0.66 8.71 -3.66
N ASP A 148 1.19 9.46 -2.72
CA ASP A 148 2.57 9.92 -2.74
C ASP A 148 3.55 8.82 -2.37
N PHE A 149 3.20 8.04 -1.34
CA PHE A 149 3.96 6.89 -0.88
C PHE A 149 3.04 5.87 -0.21
N GLY A 150 3.56 4.66 0.01
CA GLY A 150 2.85 3.58 0.68
C GLY A 150 3.60 3.08 1.90
N LEU A 151 2.86 2.66 2.94
CA LEU A 151 3.38 1.94 4.11
C LEU A 151 2.80 0.53 4.09
N THR A 152 3.63 -0.49 3.87
CA THR A 152 3.15 -1.86 3.73
C THR A 152 4.19 -2.89 4.14
N GLY A 153 3.73 -4.10 4.42
CA GLY A 153 4.55 -5.30 4.50
C GLY A 153 4.43 -6.11 3.22
N LEU A 154 5.54 -6.58 2.70
CA LEU A 154 5.61 -7.40 1.50
C LEU A 154 6.53 -8.61 1.74
N PRO A 155 6.24 -9.78 1.17
CA PRO A 155 7.13 -10.95 1.28
C PRO A 155 8.39 -10.80 0.43
N ARG A 156 8.39 -9.90 -0.55
CA ARG A 156 9.53 -9.60 -1.44
C ARG A 156 9.51 -8.14 -1.88
N LEU A 157 10.67 -7.65 -2.32
CA LEU A 157 10.78 -6.30 -2.91
C LEU A 157 10.10 -6.25 -4.29
N PRO A 158 9.32 -5.19 -4.60
CA PRO A 158 8.76 -5.00 -5.93
C PRO A 158 9.85 -4.56 -6.93
N ASP A 159 9.81 -5.11 -8.14
CA ASP A 159 10.84 -4.86 -9.17
C ASP A 159 10.76 -3.45 -9.76
N ASP A 160 9.57 -2.89 -9.87
CA ASP A 160 9.26 -1.61 -10.54
C ASP A 160 9.13 -0.42 -9.59
N LEU A 161 9.10 -0.68 -8.30
CA LEU A 161 9.02 0.33 -7.25
C LEU A 161 10.33 0.38 -6.45
N HIS A 162 10.48 1.43 -5.66
CA HIS A 162 11.51 1.51 -4.63
C HIS A 162 10.86 1.22 -3.29
N MET A 163 11.50 0.37 -2.47
CA MET A 163 11.07 0.11 -1.11
C MET A 163 12.22 0.31 -0.14
N ASP A 164 12.06 1.27 0.76
CA ASP A 164 12.90 1.42 1.94
C ASP A 164 12.44 0.42 2.99
N VAL A 165 13.16 -0.68 3.15
CA VAL A 165 12.87 -1.67 4.19
C VAL A 165 13.29 -1.11 5.54
N LEU A 166 12.33 -0.97 6.45
CA LEU A 166 12.54 -0.42 7.79
C LEU A 166 12.81 -1.52 8.82
N PHE A 167 12.07 -2.63 8.72
CA PHE A 167 12.24 -3.80 9.59
C PHE A 167 11.64 -5.06 8.96
N LYS A 168 11.96 -6.19 9.57
CA LYS A 168 11.41 -7.51 9.23
C LYS A 168 10.45 -7.95 10.33
N SER A 169 9.36 -8.60 9.97
CA SER A 169 8.39 -9.17 10.89
C SER A 169 8.29 -10.67 10.66
N ARG A 170 8.40 -11.45 11.72
CA ARG A 170 8.41 -12.92 11.67
C ARG A 170 7.00 -13.46 11.50
N PRO A 171 6.82 -14.55 10.73
CA PRO A 171 5.58 -15.30 10.72
C PRO A 171 5.40 -16.05 12.03
N LEU A 172 4.20 -16.03 12.58
CA LEU A 172 3.83 -16.67 13.83
C LEU A 172 2.58 -17.51 13.62
N LEU A 173 2.59 -18.74 14.14
CA LEU A 173 1.35 -19.49 14.40
C LEU A 173 0.76 -18.96 15.70
N VAL A 174 -0.47 -18.45 15.66
CA VAL A 174 -1.18 -17.88 16.80
C VAL A 174 -2.31 -18.82 17.20
N VAL A 175 -2.38 -19.17 18.47
CA VAL A 175 -3.33 -20.13 19.03
C VAL A 175 -3.84 -19.66 20.40
N HIS A 176 -4.98 -20.17 20.84
CA HIS A 176 -5.42 -20.03 22.23
C HIS A 176 -4.56 -20.90 23.14
N ARG A 177 -4.23 -20.49 24.36
CA ARG A 177 -3.40 -21.26 25.31
C ARG A 177 -4.04 -22.60 25.68
N ASP A 178 -5.35 -22.63 25.82
CA ASP A 178 -6.13 -23.80 26.17
C ASP A 178 -6.62 -24.60 24.97
N HIS A 179 -5.90 -24.51 23.84
CA HIS A 179 -6.24 -25.28 22.65
C HIS A 179 -6.00 -26.78 22.86
N PRO A 180 -6.83 -27.66 22.26
CA PRO A 180 -6.72 -29.11 22.50
C PRO A 180 -5.65 -29.80 21.63
N TRP A 181 -5.00 -29.08 20.70
CA TRP A 181 -4.05 -29.66 19.73
C TRP A 181 -2.63 -29.67 20.30
N TYR A 182 -1.92 -30.78 20.09
CA TYR A 182 -0.50 -30.80 20.36
C TYR A 182 0.26 -30.00 19.28
N ILE A 183 1.02 -29.01 19.70
CA ILE A 183 1.88 -28.19 18.85
C ILE A 183 3.30 -28.24 19.45
N PRO A 184 4.29 -28.80 18.72
CA PRO A 184 5.66 -28.81 19.20
C PRO A 184 6.24 -27.38 19.23
N PRO A 185 7.30 -27.11 20.00
CA PRO A 185 7.94 -25.79 20.05
C PRO A 185 8.42 -25.27 18.68
N VAL A 186 8.78 -26.18 17.77
CA VAL A 186 9.14 -25.89 16.38
C VAL A 186 8.23 -26.73 15.49
N PRO A 187 7.06 -26.20 15.08
CA PRO A 187 6.09 -26.95 14.29
C PRO A 187 6.63 -27.25 12.87
N THR A 188 6.41 -28.47 12.42
CA THR A 188 6.68 -28.87 11.03
C THR A 188 5.50 -28.54 10.11
N LEU A 189 5.69 -28.63 8.80
CA LEU A 189 4.59 -28.48 7.84
C LEU A 189 3.47 -29.51 8.08
N GLU A 190 3.84 -30.75 8.39
CA GLU A 190 2.88 -31.82 8.69
C GLU A 190 2.06 -31.53 9.96
N ASP A 191 2.68 -30.95 10.99
CA ASP A 191 1.95 -30.52 12.19
C ASP A 191 0.95 -29.42 11.87
N LEU A 192 1.35 -28.43 11.06
CA LEU A 192 0.46 -27.35 10.64
C LEU A 192 -0.75 -27.88 9.85
N GLN A 193 -0.54 -28.82 8.92
CA GLN A 193 -1.61 -29.37 8.07
C GLN A 193 -2.71 -30.09 8.83
N LYS A 194 -2.44 -30.51 10.07
CA LYS A 194 -3.42 -31.17 10.97
C LYS A 194 -4.30 -30.16 11.74
N LEU A 195 -3.88 -28.88 11.81
CA LEU A 195 -4.57 -27.87 12.62
C LEU A 195 -5.76 -27.25 11.86
N PRO A 196 -6.85 -26.87 12.58
CA PRO A 196 -7.98 -26.17 12.00
C PRO A 196 -7.63 -24.68 11.81
N PHE A 197 -7.41 -24.26 10.57
CA PHE A 197 -7.02 -22.89 10.27
C PHE A 197 -8.18 -21.94 10.10
N ILE A 198 -8.03 -20.74 10.69
CA ILE A 198 -8.80 -19.55 10.36
C ILE A 198 -7.93 -18.73 9.41
N SER A 199 -8.32 -18.67 8.14
CA SER A 199 -7.51 -18.08 7.08
C SER A 199 -8.07 -16.76 6.61
N PHE A 200 -7.20 -15.93 6.02
CA PHE A 200 -7.65 -14.74 5.35
C PHE A 200 -8.37 -15.10 4.03
N LEU A 201 -9.53 -14.47 3.78
CA LEU A 201 -10.27 -14.63 2.52
C LEU A 201 -9.60 -13.75 1.45
N PRO A 202 -8.89 -14.32 0.47
CA PRO A 202 -8.31 -13.54 -0.61
C PRO A 202 -9.41 -12.96 -1.51
N ARG A 203 -9.15 -11.83 -2.16
CA ARG A 203 -9.98 -11.38 -3.28
C ARG A 203 -9.88 -12.39 -4.43
N GLN A 204 -10.92 -12.47 -5.26
CA GLN A 204 -10.97 -13.43 -6.39
C GLN A 204 -9.76 -13.36 -7.34
N GLU A 205 -9.12 -12.20 -7.43
CA GLU A 205 -7.94 -11.94 -8.27
C GLU A 205 -6.65 -12.61 -7.74
N PHE A 206 -6.65 -13.12 -6.50
CA PHE A 206 -5.46 -13.66 -5.82
C PHE A 206 -5.63 -15.13 -5.36
N GLN A 207 -6.41 -15.93 -6.11
CA GLN A 207 -6.77 -17.30 -5.69
C GLN A 207 -5.58 -18.23 -5.41
N ASN A 208 -4.41 -17.99 -6.01
CA ASN A 208 -3.20 -18.81 -5.89
C ASN A 208 -2.08 -18.17 -5.07
N ARG A 209 -2.36 -17.07 -4.35
CA ARG A 209 -1.36 -16.40 -3.52
C ARG A 209 -1.75 -16.43 -2.05
N ASP A 210 -0.80 -16.75 -1.20
CA ASP A 210 -0.95 -16.42 0.21
C ASP A 210 -1.01 -14.89 0.33
N PRO A 211 -2.07 -14.32 0.94
CA PRO A 211 -2.23 -12.87 1.01
C PRO A 211 -1.14 -12.16 1.79
N PHE A 212 -0.34 -12.91 2.58
CA PHE A 212 0.73 -12.38 3.42
C PHE A 212 2.10 -12.80 2.92
N PHE A 213 2.30 -14.10 2.68
CA PHE A 213 3.61 -14.68 2.45
C PHE A 213 3.86 -15.03 0.98
N GLY A 214 2.91 -14.71 0.08
CA GLY A 214 3.09 -14.83 -1.36
C GLY A 214 2.90 -16.24 -1.93
N GLU A 215 3.34 -16.42 -3.17
CA GLU A 215 3.13 -17.67 -3.92
C GLU A 215 3.87 -18.87 -3.32
N GLY A 216 5.10 -18.65 -2.84
CA GLY A 216 5.90 -19.71 -2.20
C GLY A 216 5.23 -20.31 -0.98
N ALA A 217 4.64 -19.48 -0.13
CA ALA A 217 3.90 -19.92 1.04
C ALA A 217 2.58 -20.61 0.68
N ALA A 218 1.91 -20.18 -0.39
CA ALA A 218 0.70 -20.85 -0.89
C ALA A 218 0.99 -22.27 -1.37
N ALA A 219 2.16 -22.49 -1.96
CA ALA A 219 2.59 -23.81 -2.45
C ALA A 219 2.85 -24.83 -1.31
N LEU A 220 3.13 -24.36 -0.10
CA LEU A 220 3.35 -25.24 1.06
C LEU A 220 2.06 -25.91 1.56
N ASP A 221 0.89 -25.39 1.17
CA ASP A 221 -0.44 -25.88 1.59
C ASP A 221 -0.57 -26.08 3.11
N TYR A 222 0.10 -25.23 3.90
CA TYR A 222 0.12 -25.36 5.37
C TYR A 222 -1.26 -25.15 6.00
N ARG A 223 -2.19 -24.49 5.30
CA ARG A 223 -3.58 -24.26 5.70
C ARG A 223 -4.55 -25.26 5.08
N ARG A 224 -4.13 -26.49 4.88
CA ARG A 224 -4.94 -27.53 4.23
C ARG A 224 -6.29 -27.74 4.90
N ASN A 225 -6.32 -27.71 6.24
CA ASN A 225 -7.54 -27.81 7.04
C ASN A 225 -8.08 -26.42 7.42
N THR A 226 -8.54 -25.63 6.44
CA THR A 226 -9.14 -24.31 6.72
C THR A 226 -10.61 -24.46 7.08
N VAL A 227 -10.97 -24.13 8.30
CA VAL A 227 -12.35 -24.20 8.85
C VAL A 227 -13.13 -22.91 8.68
N LEU A 228 -12.43 -21.77 8.56
CA LEU A 228 -13.06 -20.45 8.41
C LEU A 228 -12.19 -19.53 7.58
N LYS A 229 -12.82 -18.74 6.69
CA LYS A 229 -12.17 -17.68 5.92
C LYS A 229 -12.83 -16.34 6.18
N VAL A 230 -12.07 -15.35 6.58
CA VAL A 230 -12.53 -13.97 6.83
C VAL A 230 -11.56 -12.96 6.20
N ASN A 231 -12.04 -11.78 5.84
CA ASN A 231 -11.25 -10.73 5.18
C ASN A 231 -10.75 -9.65 6.14
N ASN A 232 -10.63 -9.96 7.41
CA ASN A 232 -10.22 -9.02 8.45
C ASN A 232 -9.40 -9.73 9.54
N PHE A 233 -8.18 -9.22 9.80
CA PHE A 233 -7.28 -9.76 10.82
C PHE A 233 -7.84 -9.75 12.23
N HIS A 234 -8.49 -8.68 12.59
CA HIS A 234 -9.06 -8.55 13.92
C HIS A 234 -10.13 -9.62 14.16
N LEU A 235 -10.93 -9.94 13.12
CA LEU A 235 -11.87 -11.06 13.20
C LEU A 235 -11.16 -12.40 13.30
N ILE A 236 -10.06 -12.62 12.56
CA ILE A 236 -9.26 -13.84 12.69
C ILE A 236 -8.86 -14.04 14.16
N LEU A 237 -8.24 -13.04 14.77
CA LEU A 237 -7.80 -13.11 16.17
C LEU A 237 -8.94 -13.31 17.16
N ARG A 238 -10.10 -12.68 16.92
CA ARG A 238 -11.28 -12.90 17.77
C ARG A 238 -11.77 -14.34 17.71
N PHE A 239 -11.74 -14.99 16.54
CA PHE A 239 -12.09 -16.41 16.44
C PHE A 239 -11.02 -17.32 17.06
N VAL A 240 -9.75 -16.96 16.99
CA VAL A 240 -8.67 -17.67 17.72
C VAL A 240 -8.89 -17.56 19.23
N LEU A 241 -9.28 -16.39 19.75
CA LEU A 241 -9.65 -16.18 21.15
C LEU A 241 -10.84 -17.05 21.62
N GLN A 242 -11.74 -17.39 20.71
CA GLN A 242 -12.85 -18.31 20.99
C GLN A 242 -12.46 -19.78 20.81
N ASN A 243 -11.17 -20.06 20.60
CA ASN A 243 -10.63 -21.42 20.42
C ASN A 243 -11.27 -22.19 19.26
N VAL A 244 -11.71 -21.47 18.21
CA VAL A 244 -12.32 -22.07 16.99
C VAL A 244 -11.26 -22.70 16.12
N GLY A 245 -10.02 -22.18 16.14
CA GLY A 245 -8.92 -22.65 15.32
C GLY A 245 -7.66 -21.82 15.55
N VAL A 246 -6.69 -22.01 14.67
CA VAL A 246 -5.39 -21.35 14.70
C VAL A 246 -5.24 -20.40 13.51
N ALA A 247 -4.31 -19.45 13.58
CA ALA A 247 -4.01 -18.55 12.47
C ALA A 247 -2.50 -18.33 12.30
N VAL A 248 -2.07 -18.10 11.08
CA VAL A 248 -0.72 -17.59 10.78
C VAL A 248 -0.82 -16.11 10.49
N LEU A 249 -0.11 -15.32 11.29
CA LEU A 249 0.03 -13.88 11.18
C LEU A 249 1.49 -13.51 11.31
N ASP A 250 1.85 -12.32 10.90
CA ASP A 250 3.15 -11.77 11.23
C ASP A 250 3.12 -11.03 12.58
N GLU A 251 4.27 -10.92 13.21
CA GLU A 251 4.43 -10.33 14.54
C GLU A 251 3.89 -8.90 14.63
N LEU A 252 4.10 -8.07 13.59
CA LEU A 252 3.58 -6.70 13.56
C LEU A 252 2.05 -6.66 13.53
N SER A 253 1.44 -7.49 12.70
CA SER A 253 -0.03 -7.58 12.60
C SER A 253 -0.66 -8.00 13.92
N LEU A 254 -0.01 -8.90 14.66
CA LEU A 254 -0.46 -9.30 15.98
C LEU A 254 -0.35 -8.15 16.99
N LYS A 255 0.78 -7.43 17.02
CA LYS A 255 0.99 -6.25 17.89
C LYS A 255 0.02 -5.10 17.60
N ALA A 256 -0.19 -4.79 16.32
CA ALA A 256 -1.10 -3.73 15.91
C ALA A 256 -2.58 -4.08 16.19
N SER A 257 -2.90 -5.36 16.34
CA SER A 257 -4.25 -5.83 16.67
C SER A 257 -4.61 -5.71 18.15
N VAL A 258 -3.67 -5.29 19.00
CA VAL A 258 -3.81 -5.14 20.45
C VAL A 258 -4.78 -4.01 20.87
N PHE A 259 -5.30 -3.23 19.93
CA PHE A 259 -6.25 -2.17 20.26
C PHE A 259 -7.60 -2.72 20.75
N GLY A 260 -7.82 -2.67 22.07
CA GLY A 260 -9.10 -2.86 22.72
C GLY A 260 -9.55 -4.28 23.03
N ALA A 261 -8.68 -5.30 22.92
CA ALA A 261 -8.98 -6.64 23.35
C ALA A 261 -7.87 -7.20 24.24
N ASP A 262 -8.24 -8.04 25.21
CA ASP A 262 -7.29 -8.82 26.00
C ASP A 262 -6.81 -10.01 25.15
N TRP A 263 -5.56 -9.97 24.71
CA TRP A 263 -4.92 -11.03 23.94
C TRP A 263 -4.09 -11.97 24.82
N SER A 264 -4.09 -11.77 26.15
CA SER A 264 -3.35 -12.60 27.10
C SER A 264 -3.65 -14.11 27.00
N PRO A 265 -4.87 -14.56 26.56
CA PRO A 265 -5.11 -15.98 26.35
C PRO A 265 -4.41 -16.55 25.11
N LEU A 266 -3.84 -15.73 24.25
CA LEU A 266 -3.14 -16.21 23.06
C LEU A 266 -1.68 -16.55 23.37
N THR A 267 -1.17 -17.54 22.63
CA THR A 267 0.26 -17.87 22.55
C THR A 267 0.67 -18.01 21.08
N SER A 268 1.96 -17.99 20.81
CA SER A 268 2.46 -18.05 19.44
C SER A 268 3.71 -18.89 19.31
N TYR A 269 3.90 -19.47 18.12
CA TYR A 269 5.06 -20.26 17.73
C TYR A 269 5.69 -19.64 16.50
N PRO A 270 7.02 -19.37 16.48
CA PRO A 270 7.72 -18.86 15.32
C PRO A 270 7.67 -19.85 14.14
N LEU A 271 7.45 -19.32 12.93
CA LEU A 271 7.40 -20.10 11.71
C LEU A 271 8.42 -19.63 10.64
N ASP A 272 9.42 -18.86 11.02
CA ASP A 272 10.47 -18.32 10.13
C ASP A 272 11.36 -19.40 9.48
N HIS A 273 11.33 -20.63 9.98
CA HIS A 273 11.92 -21.80 9.35
C HIS A 273 11.07 -22.41 8.21
N LEU A 274 9.79 -22.06 8.12
CA LEU A 274 8.87 -22.55 7.08
C LEU A 274 8.38 -21.46 6.14
N LEU A 275 8.19 -20.24 6.64
CA LEU A 275 7.59 -19.13 5.94
C LEU A 275 8.55 -17.93 5.91
N PRO A 276 8.55 -17.13 4.82
CA PRO A 276 9.41 -15.97 4.73
C PRO A 276 8.99 -14.87 5.72
N ASN A 277 9.97 -14.09 6.18
CA ASN A 277 9.69 -12.88 6.93
C ASN A 277 9.00 -11.84 6.03
N MET A 278 8.07 -11.09 6.60
CA MET A 278 7.49 -9.92 5.97
C MET A 278 8.48 -8.75 6.04
N LEU A 279 8.72 -8.11 4.89
CA LEU A 279 9.53 -6.89 4.79
C LEU A 279 8.60 -5.70 4.95
N TYR A 280 8.70 -4.98 6.07
CA TYR A 280 7.91 -3.78 6.31
C TYR A 280 8.71 -2.53 5.91
N GLY A 281 8.08 -1.65 5.17
CA GLY A 281 8.78 -0.47 4.68
C GLY A 281 7.90 0.55 3.98
N ILE A 282 8.58 1.56 3.46
CA ILE A 282 8.02 2.65 2.69
C ILE A 282 8.18 2.33 1.21
N VAL A 283 7.07 2.28 0.49
CA VAL A 283 7.05 2.02 -0.96
C VAL A 283 6.86 3.33 -1.71
N LEU A 284 7.70 3.56 -2.70
CA LEU A 284 7.76 4.77 -3.53
C LEU A 284 7.89 4.39 -5.01
N ARG A 285 7.38 5.23 -5.90
CA ARG A 285 7.79 5.17 -7.31
C ARG A 285 9.25 5.58 -7.45
N ARG A 286 9.99 4.87 -8.29
CA ARG A 286 11.37 5.24 -8.62
C ARG A 286 11.40 6.67 -9.18
N ARG A 287 12.37 7.47 -8.75
CA ARG A 287 12.59 8.86 -9.18
C ARG A 287 11.42 9.82 -8.89
N LYS A 288 10.53 9.49 -7.95
CA LYS A 288 9.47 10.41 -7.56
C LYS A 288 10.03 11.59 -6.76
N LEU A 289 9.66 12.80 -7.15
CA LEU A 289 9.82 14.00 -6.32
C LEU A 289 8.58 14.15 -5.44
N LEU A 290 8.78 14.10 -4.14
CA LEU A 290 7.72 14.34 -3.16
C LEU A 290 7.53 15.84 -2.92
N SER A 291 6.29 16.26 -2.71
CA SER A 291 6.01 17.60 -2.18
C SER A 291 6.65 17.78 -0.80
N PRO A 292 6.94 19.03 -0.37
CA PRO A 292 7.58 19.27 0.93
C PRO A 292 6.83 18.62 2.10
N GLN A 293 5.50 18.74 2.16
CA GLN A 293 4.67 18.13 3.21
C GLN A 293 4.70 16.61 3.19
N ALA A 294 4.64 16.00 1.99
CA ALA A 294 4.72 14.54 1.86
C ALA A 294 6.12 14.02 2.25
N ARG A 295 7.19 14.76 1.91
CA ARG A 295 8.56 14.41 2.27
C ARG A 295 8.77 14.50 3.78
N THR A 296 8.38 15.60 4.41
CA THR A 296 8.52 15.80 5.87
C THR A 296 7.76 14.72 6.64
N LEU A 297 6.52 14.41 6.23
CA LEU A 297 5.77 13.34 6.86
C LEU A 297 6.46 11.97 6.70
N LEU A 298 6.95 11.65 5.50
CA LEU A 298 7.65 10.41 5.23
C LEU A 298 8.92 10.28 6.07
N GLU A 299 9.73 11.33 6.18
CA GLU A 299 10.96 11.34 6.98
C GLU A 299 10.67 11.09 8.46
N ARG A 300 9.66 11.77 9.03
CA ARG A 300 9.21 11.53 10.42
C ARG A 300 8.72 10.10 10.65
N LEU A 301 7.95 9.57 9.72
CA LEU A 301 7.49 8.18 9.79
C LEU A 301 8.67 7.21 9.72
N ARG A 302 9.65 7.46 8.84
CA ARG A 302 10.87 6.65 8.73
C ARG A 302 11.63 6.63 10.06
N GLU A 303 11.91 7.78 10.64
CA GLU A 303 12.61 7.90 11.93
C GLU A 303 11.87 7.16 13.05
N HIS A 304 10.56 7.34 13.12
CA HIS A 304 9.72 6.68 14.10
C HIS A 304 9.80 5.15 13.99
N PHE A 305 9.65 4.61 12.77
CA PHE A 305 9.65 3.17 12.57
C PHE A 305 11.03 2.53 12.74
N ILE A 306 12.11 3.22 12.39
CA ILE A 306 13.49 2.76 12.69
C ILE A 306 13.72 2.66 14.20
N GLY A 307 13.13 3.58 14.97
CA GLY A 307 13.21 3.60 16.44
C GLY A 307 12.29 2.58 17.14
N LEU A 308 11.33 1.99 16.42
CA LEU A 308 10.45 0.96 16.96
C LEU A 308 11.21 -0.36 17.16
N GLN A 309 11.71 -0.57 18.38
CA GLN A 309 12.10 -1.91 18.81
C GLN A 309 10.83 -2.74 18.96
N LEU A 310 10.55 -3.62 17.99
CA LEU A 310 9.49 -4.61 18.14
C LEU A 310 9.93 -5.58 19.25
N PRO A 311 9.21 -5.63 20.43
CA PRO A 311 9.61 -6.54 21.51
C PRO A 311 9.66 -7.98 21.00
N ALA A 312 10.66 -8.74 21.42
CA ALA A 312 10.92 -10.10 20.95
C ALA A 312 9.85 -11.13 21.37
N ASP A 313 8.97 -10.82 22.34
CA ASP A 313 7.98 -11.75 22.84
C ASP A 313 6.64 -11.07 23.23
N ILE A 314 5.53 -11.64 22.76
CA ILE A 314 4.18 -11.22 23.12
C ILE A 314 3.80 -11.71 24.52
N THR A 315 4.50 -12.71 25.04
CA THR A 315 4.17 -13.37 26.31
C THR A 315 4.74 -12.69 27.55
N GLY A 316 5.46 -11.55 27.40
CA GLY A 316 5.96 -10.78 28.57
C GLY A 316 6.91 -11.52 29.50
N LYS A 317 7.41 -12.70 29.11
CA LYS A 317 8.46 -13.39 29.88
C LYS A 317 9.82 -12.98 29.33
N SER A 318 10.47 -12.03 30.01
CA SER A 318 11.92 -11.92 30.01
C SER A 318 12.49 -13.32 30.28
N ARG A 319 13.39 -13.76 29.42
CA ARG A 319 14.24 -14.91 29.75
C ARG A 319 15.07 -14.50 30.95
N GLU A 320 14.77 -14.99 32.14
CA GLU A 320 15.75 -15.21 33.18
C GLU A 320 16.58 -16.46 32.85
#